data_ffc61ed319701203363fc80dac0c7fcf
#
_entry.id   ffc61ed319701203363fc80dac0c7fcf
#
_cell.length_a   1.000
_cell.length_b   1.000
_cell.length_c   1.000
_cell.angle_alpha   90.00
_cell.angle_beta   90.00
_cell.angle_gamma   90.00
#
_symmetry.space_group_name_H-M   'P 1'
#
loop_
_entity.id
_entity.type
_entity.pdbx_description
1 polymer ?
#
loop_
_entity_poly.entity_id
_entity_poly.type
_entity_poly.pdbx_seq_one_letter_code
_entity_poly.pdbx_strand_id
1 'polypeptide(L)'
;PLSGMARERNSSGNTVTTGGSGFGIMALIVGVERGFISRSQAVERWTQIIGFLENADRFHGAWPHWLNGETGQTVPFSTKDNGGDLVETALLVQGLLTVKAYLNPSNTTENSLIERIIALWHGVEWDWYTKNGGNVLYWHWSPDYAWEMNLPISGYNESLIVYVLAASSPTHPISKTVYEQGWARNGAISNGNNFYGKSLPLGEDYGGPLFFAHYSFLGLDPRNLQDQYANYWQQNLQHTLINQAHAIANPGSFVAYSEDNWGFTASDNHQGYSAHSPTRDLGVITPTAALSSFPYTPEASMKALKFFYYVLGDRIWGQYGFHDAFNVTEGWYADSYLAIDQGPIILMIENHRTGLLWDLFMKNTEVTTGLDKLGFSY
;
A
#
# COMPACT_ATOMS: atom_id res chain seq x y z
N PRO A 1 9.16 -15.04 11.14
CA PRO A 1 9.19 -16.29 10.36
C PRO A 1 10.53 -16.50 9.65
N LEU A 2 10.82 -17.75 9.28
CA LEU A 2 12.07 -18.12 8.58
C LEU A 2 12.19 -17.47 7.19
N SER A 3 11.07 -17.07 6.57
CA SER A 3 11.05 -16.34 5.30
C SER A 3 11.74 -14.98 5.33
N GLY A 4 11.85 -14.34 6.49
CA GLY A 4 12.25 -12.95 6.61
C GLY A 4 11.15 -11.92 6.26
N MET A 5 10.01 -12.39 5.71
CA MET A 5 8.84 -11.55 5.39
C MET A 5 8.14 -11.02 6.64
N ALA A 6 7.37 -9.97 6.49
CA ALA A 6 6.57 -9.39 7.57
C ALA A 6 5.40 -10.32 7.94
N ARG A 7 5.20 -10.55 9.23
CA ARG A 7 3.96 -11.16 9.71
C ARG A 7 2.77 -10.27 9.34
N GLU A 8 1.63 -10.88 9.09
CA GLU A 8 0.40 -10.12 8.88
C GLU A 8 0.14 -9.21 10.09
N ARG A 9 0.21 -9.78 11.30
CA ARG A 9 0.21 -9.04 12.58
C ARG A 9 1.11 -9.69 13.63
N ASN A 10 1.34 -8.99 14.72
CA ASN A 10 2.19 -9.49 15.82
C ASN A 10 1.76 -10.86 16.37
N SER A 11 0.48 -11.21 16.31
CA SER A 11 -0.09 -12.47 16.82
C SER A 11 -0.35 -13.54 15.75
N SER A 12 -0.07 -13.29 14.47
CA SER A 12 -0.43 -14.19 13.36
C SER A 12 0.47 -15.43 13.20
N GLY A 13 1.38 -15.68 14.14
CA GLY A 13 2.25 -16.85 14.10
C GLY A 13 3.17 -16.85 12.87
N ASN A 14 3.01 -17.84 11.99
CA ASN A 14 3.78 -17.97 10.75
C ASN A 14 3.09 -17.37 9.52
N THR A 15 1.90 -16.79 9.65
CA THR A 15 1.24 -16.11 8.55
C THR A 15 1.97 -14.80 8.23
N VAL A 16 2.45 -14.68 6.99
CA VAL A 16 3.09 -13.49 6.44
C VAL A 16 2.23 -12.88 5.36
N THR A 17 2.26 -11.54 5.26
CA THR A 17 1.49 -10.79 4.26
C THR A 17 2.36 -10.42 3.06
N THR A 18 1.79 -10.52 1.87
CA THR A 18 2.51 -10.24 0.62
C THR A 18 2.76 -8.74 0.45
N GLY A 19 1.72 -7.91 0.46
CA GLY A 19 1.85 -6.46 0.30
C GLY A 19 2.56 -5.78 1.46
N GLY A 20 2.20 -6.13 2.70
CA GLY A 20 2.89 -5.60 3.88
C GLY A 20 4.38 -5.95 3.92
N SER A 21 4.78 -7.09 3.34
CA SER A 21 6.20 -7.43 3.16
C SER A 21 6.85 -6.56 2.08
N GLY A 22 6.12 -6.16 1.03
CA GLY A 22 6.60 -5.16 0.07
C GLY A 22 6.97 -3.84 0.75
N PHE A 23 6.17 -3.40 1.71
CA PHE A 23 6.48 -2.23 2.53
C PHE A 23 7.68 -2.49 3.45
N GLY A 24 7.73 -3.67 4.07
CA GLY A 24 8.83 -4.08 4.96
C GLY A 24 10.20 -4.08 4.26
N ILE A 25 10.29 -4.55 3.02
CA ILE A 25 11.57 -4.53 2.27
C ILE A 25 12.03 -3.12 1.92
N MET A 26 11.10 -2.17 1.70
CA MET A 26 11.42 -0.75 1.54
C MET A 26 11.85 -0.12 2.87
N ALA A 27 11.23 -0.52 3.99
CA ALA A 27 11.61 -0.04 5.33
C ALA A 27 13.06 -0.41 5.69
N LEU A 28 13.59 -1.52 5.18
CA LEU A 28 15.01 -1.86 5.34
C LEU A 28 15.94 -0.82 4.68
N ILE A 29 15.55 -0.24 3.54
CA ILE A 29 16.31 0.87 2.92
C ILE A 29 16.36 2.05 3.88
N VAL A 30 15.22 2.44 4.44
CA VAL A 30 15.14 3.51 5.44
C VAL A 30 16.01 3.18 6.65
N GLY A 31 15.98 1.93 7.11
CA GLY A 31 16.82 1.45 8.22
C GLY A 31 18.31 1.63 7.96
N VAL A 32 18.78 1.37 6.74
CA VAL A 32 20.19 1.58 6.35
C VAL A 32 20.51 3.07 6.29
N GLU A 33 19.69 3.87 5.58
CA GLU A 33 19.94 5.30 5.39
C GLU A 33 19.89 6.10 6.71
N ARG A 34 19.14 5.60 7.69
CA ARG A 34 19.07 6.20 9.04
C ARG A 34 20.08 5.60 10.03
N GLY A 35 20.87 4.62 9.61
CA GLY A 35 21.90 3.99 10.44
C GLY A 35 21.35 3.06 11.53
N PHE A 36 20.10 2.61 11.42
CA PHE A 36 19.51 1.64 12.35
C PHE A 36 20.01 0.22 12.10
N ILE A 37 20.32 -0.10 10.84
CA ILE A 37 20.93 -1.36 10.43
C ILE A 37 22.05 -1.10 9.43
N SER A 38 23.00 -2.03 9.32
CA SER A 38 24.03 -1.95 8.29
C SER A 38 23.49 -2.37 6.91
N ARG A 39 24.14 -1.91 5.84
CA ARG A 39 23.83 -2.36 4.47
C ARG A 39 23.95 -3.88 4.33
N SER A 40 24.94 -4.49 4.97
CA SER A 40 25.11 -5.97 4.88
C SER A 40 23.96 -6.71 5.55
N GLN A 41 23.43 -6.23 6.67
CA GLN A 41 22.24 -6.80 7.32
C GLN A 41 21.00 -6.67 6.43
N ALA A 42 20.82 -5.55 5.73
CA ALA A 42 19.71 -5.39 4.78
C ALA A 42 19.86 -6.34 3.59
N VAL A 43 21.07 -6.44 2.98
CA VAL A 43 21.36 -7.37 1.87
C VAL A 43 21.09 -8.82 2.28
N GLU A 44 21.51 -9.23 3.47
CA GLU A 44 21.23 -10.56 4.00
C GLU A 44 19.71 -10.81 4.12
N ARG A 45 18.97 -9.85 4.66
CA ARG A 45 17.53 -9.94 4.80
C ARG A 45 16.82 -9.99 3.44
N TRP A 46 17.21 -9.16 2.47
CA TRP A 46 16.67 -9.21 1.11
C TRP A 46 17.00 -10.54 0.43
N THR A 47 18.20 -11.09 0.62
CA THR A 47 18.57 -12.39 0.09
C THR A 47 17.66 -13.50 0.61
N GLN A 48 17.37 -13.47 1.91
CA GLN A 48 16.46 -14.42 2.57
C GLN A 48 15.03 -14.30 2.01
N ILE A 49 14.49 -13.09 1.93
CA ILE A 49 13.12 -12.82 1.44
C ILE A 49 12.98 -13.22 -0.03
N ILE A 50 13.93 -12.83 -0.88
CA ILE A 50 13.91 -13.16 -2.31
C ILE A 50 14.00 -14.68 -2.51
N GLY A 51 14.88 -15.37 -1.75
CA GLY A 51 14.99 -16.82 -1.80
C GLY A 51 13.72 -17.54 -1.37
N PHE A 52 12.98 -16.98 -0.43
CA PHE A 52 11.67 -17.49 -0.04
C PHE A 52 10.62 -17.28 -1.16
N LEU A 53 10.55 -16.09 -1.72
CA LEU A 53 9.58 -15.71 -2.77
C LEU A 53 9.75 -16.53 -4.06
N GLU A 54 10.96 -16.94 -4.39
CA GLU A 54 11.26 -17.80 -5.55
C GLU A 54 10.66 -19.21 -5.44
N ASN A 55 10.43 -19.68 -4.20
CA ASN A 55 9.92 -21.02 -3.91
C ASN A 55 8.50 -21.03 -3.33
N ALA A 56 7.93 -19.87 -3.05
CA ALA A 56 6.57 -19.75 -2.54
C ALA A 56 5.52 -19.97 -3.64
N ASP A 57 4.31 -20.33 -3.23
CA ASP A 57 3.19 -20.48 -4.14
C ASP A 57 2.97 -19.19 -4.97
N ARG A 58 2.80 -19.41 -6.29
CA ARG A 58 2.46 -18.36 -7.27
C ARG A 58 1.43 -18.89 -8.26
N PHE A 59 0.52 -18.00 -8.67
CA PHE A 59 -0.58 -18.34 -9.57
C PHE A 59 -0.55 -17.36 -10.75
N HIS A 60 -0.15 -17.83 -11.92
CA HIS A 60 0.15 -16.95 -13.05
C HIS A 60 1.08 -15.81 -12.65
N GLY A 61 2.11 -16.19 -11.87
CA GLY A 61 3.11 -15.28 -11.37
C GLY A 61 2.73 -14.39 -10.19
N ALA A 62 1.46 -14.26 -9.83
CA ALA A 62 1.02 -13.53 -8.64
C ALA A 62 1.13 -14.38 -7.37
N TRP A 63 1.57 -13.77 -6.28
CA TRP A 63 1.54 -14.40 -4.95
C TRP A 63 0.16 -14.26 -4.33
N PRO A 64 -0.20 -15.15 -3.39
CA PRO A 64 -1.45 -15.04 -2.64
C PRO A 64 -1.38 -13.87 -1.65
N HIS A 65 -2.53 -13.51 -1.10
CA HIS A 65 -2.65 -12.47 -0.07
C HIS A 65 -1.77 -12.78 1.14
N TRP A 66 -1.85 -14.01 1.63
CA TRP A 66 -1.05 -14.52 2.74
C TRP A 66 -0.32 -15.81 2.38
N LEU A 67 0.86 -15.97 2.96
CA LEU A 67 1.69 -17.16 2.86
C LEU A 67 2.03 -17.69 4.24
N ASN A 68 2.25 -18.99 4.34
CA ASN A 68 2.94 -19.57 5.48
C ASN A 68 4.45 -19.25 5.37
N GLY A 69 4.96 -18.45 6.28
CA GLY A 69 6.34 -17.94 6.26
C GLY A 69 7.42 -18.97 6.53
N GLU A 70 7.09 -20.25 6.70
CA GLU A 70 8.04 -21.37 6.79
C GLU A 70 8.02 -22.21 5.51
N THR A 71 6.83 -22.52 4.99
CA THR A 71 6.66 -23.45 3.88
C THR A 71 6.50 -22.77 2.52
N GLY A 72 6.12 -21.50 2.47
CA GLY A 72 5.79 -20.79 1.23
C GLY A 72 4.41 -21.14 0.67
N GLN A 73 3.64 -21.96 1.36
CA GLN A 73 2.30 -22.35 0.92
C GLN A 73 1.28 -21.23 1.17
N THR A 74 0.26 -21.19 0.33
CA THR A 74 -0.87 -20.26 0.47
C THR A 74 -1.61 -20.46 1.78
N VAL A 75 -1.84 -19.36 2.49
CA VAL A 75 -2.81 -19.28 3.59
C VAL A 75 -4.03 -18.54 3.04
N PRO A 76 -5.19 -19.18 2.86
CA PRO A 76 -6.36 -18.55 2.27
C PRO A 76 -6.82 -17.33 3.08
N PHE A 77 -7.02 -16.19 2.43
CA PHE A 77 -7.65 -15.02 3.03
C PHE A 77 -9.16 -15.27 3.23
N SER A 78 -9.78 -15.92 2.25
CA SER A 78 -11.14 -16.45 2.33
C SER A 78 -11.26 -17.70 1.46
N THR A 79 -12.43 -18.37 1.50
CA THR A 79 -12.66 -19.61 0.75
C THR A 79 -12.33 -19.49 -0.75
N LYS A 80 -12.68 -18.36 -1.38
CA LYS A 80 -12.43 -18.12 -2.81
C LYS A 80 -11.19 -17.28 -3.10
N ASP A 81 -10.58 -16.73 -2.05
CA ASP A 81 -9.32 -15.99 -2.08
C ASP A 81 -8.22 -16.88 -1.48
N ASN A 82 -7.91 -17.95 -2.24
CA ASN A 82 -6.93 -18.98 -1.89
C ASN A 82 -5.90 -19.19 -3.00
N GLY A 83 -5.71 -18.19 -3.83
CA GLY A 83 -4.79 -18.23 -4.98
C GLY A 83 -4.08 -16.90 -5.18
N GLY A 84 -3.92 -16.48 -6.44
CA GLY A 84 -3.21 -15.24 -6.76
C GLY A 84 -3.99 -13.99 -6.38
N ASP A 85 -3.33 -13.06 -5.68
CA ASP A 85 -3.81 -11.70 -5.39
C ASP A 85 -2.93 -10.71 -6.15
N LEU A 86 -3.50 -10.06 -7.17
CA LEU A 86 -2.74 -9.18 -8.05
C LEU A 86 -2.39 -7.85 -7.37
N VAL A 87 -3.22 -7.38 -6.45
CA VAL A 87 -2.99 -6.12 -5.73
C VAL A 87 -1.87 -6.28 -4.70
N GLU A 88 -1.94 -7.31 -3.87
CA GLU A 88 -0.87 -7.64 -2.92
C GLU A 88 0.46 -7.88 -3.64
N THR A 89 0.40 -8.59 -4.78
CA THR A 89 1.56 -8.79 -5.66
C THR A 89 2.14 -7.48 -6.18
N ALA A 90 1.30 -6.52 -6.59
CA ALA A 90 1.76 -5.22 -7.07
C ALA A 90 2.44 -4.41 -5.95
N LEU A 91 1.90 -4.45 -4.74
CA LEU A 91 2.51 -3.80 -3.57
C LEU A 91 3.88 -4.42 -3.24
N LEU A 92 4.00 -5.75 -3.33
CA LEU A 92 5.29 -6.45 -3.18
C LEU A 92 6.27 -6.06 -4.28
N VAL A 93 5.86 -6.07 -5.54
CA VAL A 93 6.71 -5.72 -6.69
C VAL A 93 7.16 -4.26 -6.63
N GLN A 94 6.31 -3.34 -6.19
CA GLN A 94 6.70 -1.96 -5.92
C GLN A 94 7.91 -1.91 -4.97
N GLY A 95 7.85 -2.67 -3.89
CA GLY A 95 8.96 -2.80 -2.94
C GLY A 95 10.22 -3.42 -3.58
N LEU A 96 10.06 -4.51 -4.31
CA LEU A 96 11.17 -5.19 -4.99
C LEU A 96 11.90 -4.27 -5.99
N LEU A 97 11.15 -3.50 -6.79
CA LEU A 97 11.73 -2.56 -7.74
C LEU A 97 12.42 -1.36 -7.07
N THR A 98 11.93 -0.94 -5.91
CA THR A 98 12.60 0.09 -5.09
C THR A 98 13.93 -0.44 -4.57
N VAL A 99 13.98 -1.68 -4.08
CA VAL A 99 15.23 -2.34 -3.66
C VAL A 99 16.18 -2.53 -4.83
N LYS A 100 15.68 -3.00 -5.98
CA LYS A 100 16.49 -3.12 -7.22
C LYS A 100 17.24 -1.82 -7.54
N ALA A 101 16.55 -0.68 -7.45
CA ALA A 101 17.14 0.62 -7.73
C ALA A 101 18.13 1.11 -6.65
N TYR A 102 18.03 0.59 -5.43
CA TYR A 102 18.94 0.90 -4.32
C TYR A 102 20.23 0.07 -4.35
N LEU A 103 20.18 -1.14 -4.88
CA LEU A 103 21.32 -2.07 -4.93
C LEU A 103 22.40 -1.59 -5.90
N ASN A 104 23.68 -1.95 -5.59
CA ASN A 104 24.84 -1.58 -6.40
C ASN A 104 25.18 -2.71 -7.41
N PRO A 105 24.99 -2.49 -8.72
CA PRO A 105 25.28 -3.51 -9.74
C PRO A 105 26.76 -3.86 -9.87
N SER A 106 27.68 -3.04 -9.33
CA SER A 106 29.11 -3.34 -9.31
C SER A 106 29.51 -4.30 -8.18
N ASN A 107 28.62 -4.55 -7.21
CA ASN A 107 28.82 -5.54 -6.16
C ASN A 107 28.21 -6.87 -6.60
N THR A 108 28.99 -7.94 -6.65
CA THR A 108 28.55 -9.26 -7.17
C THR A 108 27.33 -9.81 -6.45
N THR A 109 27.27 -9.71 -5.12
CA THR A 109 26.13 -10.19 -4.33
C THR A 109 24.87 -9.37 -4.60
N GLU A 110 24.99 -8.05 -4.62
CA GLU A 110 23.88 -7.16 -4.89
C GLU A 110 23.40 -7.26 -6.33
N ASN A 111 24.31 -7.43 -7.31
CA ASN A 111 23.93 -7.68 -8.70
C ASN A 111 23.15 -8.98 -8.87
N SER A 112 23.54 -10.04 -8.19
CA SER A 112 22.77 -11.30 -8.18
C SER A 112 21.35 -11.09 -7.64
N LEU A 113 21.17 -10.25 -6.62
CA LEU A 113 19.83 -9.90 -6.12
C LEU A 113 19.03 -9.09 -7.15
N ILE A 114 19.65 -8.15 -7.86
CA ILE A 114 19.02 -7.39 -8.95
C ILE A 114 18.46 -8.35 -10.01
N GLU A 115 19.26 -9.31 -10.46
CA GLU A 115 18.83 -10.29 -11.48
C GLU A 115 17.66 -11.15 -11.00
N ARG A 116 17.69 -11.61 -9.75
CA ARG A 116 16.61 -12.40 -9.13
C ARG A 116 15.32 -11.57 -8.98
N ILE A 117 15.41 -10.32 -8.56
CA ILE A 117 14.26 -9.41 -8.51
C ILE A 117 13.64 -9.23 -9.89
N ILE A 118 14.46 -9.03 -10.91
CA ILE A 118 14.02 -8.91 -12.31
C ILE A 118 13.28 -10.18 -12.74
N ALA A 119 13.81 -11.37 -12.44
CA ALA A 119 13.16 -12.64 -12.78
C ALA A 119 11.80 -12.80 -12.09
N LEU A 120 11.70 -12.46 -10.82
CA LEU A 120 10.44 -12.49 -10.07
C LEU A 120 9.39 -11.56 -10.68
N TRP A 121 9.78 -10.31 -11.01
CA TRP A 121 8.87 -9.35 -11.61
C TRP A 121 8.45 -9.74 -13.02
N HIS A 122 9.39 -10.14 -13.89
CA HIS A 122 9.10 -10.58 -15.25
C HIS A 122 8.17 -11.80 -15.30
N GLY A 123 8.15 -12.60 -14.23
CA GLY A 123 7.30 -13.77 -14.13
C GLY A 123 5.87 -13.50 -13.71
N VAL A 124 5.45 -12.26 -13.47
CA VAL A 124 4.04 -11.92 -13.18
C VAL A 124 3.29 -11.75 -14.51
N GLU A 125 2.30 -12.60 -14.74
CA GLU A 125 1.48 -12.61 -15.96
C GLU A 125 0.31 -11.60 -15.84
N TRP A 126 0.63 -10.29 -15.86
CA TRP A 126 -0.38 -9.22 -15.67
C TRP A 126 -1.53 -9.29 -16.67
N ASP A 127 -1.23 -9.59 -17.92
CA ASP A 127 -2.21 -9.75 -18.99
C ASP A 127 -3.18 -10.92 -18.76
N TRP A 128 -2.73 -11.99 -18.10
CA TRP A 128 -3.61 -13.09 -17.68
C TRP A 128 -4.77 -12.59 -16.81
N TYR A 129 -4.50 -11.65 -15.92
CA TYR A 129 -5.49 -11.09 -15.00
C TYR A 129 -6.52 -10.18 -15.67
N THR A 130 -6.48 -10.03 -16.99
CA THR A 130 -7.57 -9.45 -17.80
C THR A 130 -8.63 -10.48 -18.19
N LYS A 131 -8.56 -11.74 -17.72
CA LYS A 131 -9.41 -12.85 -18.13
C LYS A 131 -9.34 -13.09 -19.64
N ASN A 132 -8.12 -13.31 -20.15
CA ASN A 132 -7.86 -13.59 -21.56
C ASN A 132 -8.20 -12.45 -22.54
N GLY A 133 -7.74 -11.24 -22.22
CA GLY A 133 -7.83 -10.09 -23.12
C GLY A 133 -9.05 -9.19 -22.90
N GLY A 134 -9.67 -9.24 -21.73
CA GLY A 134 -10.67 -8.26 -21.30
C GLY A 134 -10.03 -6.88 -21.04
N ASN A 135 -10.88 -5.88 -20.82
CA ASN A 135 -10.47 -4.48 -20.69
C ASN A 135 -10.40 -3.99 -19.23
N VAL A 136 -10.26 -4.91 -18.28
CA VAL A 136 -10.10 -4.62 -16.85
C VAL A 136 -9.24 -5.70 -16.20
N LEU A 137 -8.41 -5.32 -15.23
CA LEU A 137 -7.69 -6.26 -14.39
C LEU A 137 -8.58 -6.75 -13.25
N TYR A 138 -8.43 -8.03 -12.91
CA TYR A 138 -9.16 -8.65 -11.81
C TYR A 138 -8.22 -8.92 -10.64
N TRP A 139 -8.76 -8.78 -9.42
CA TRP A 139 -8.01 -8.83 -8.17
C TRP A 139 -7.48 -10.22 -7.84
N HIS A 140 -8.37 -11.24 -7.98
CA HIS A 140 -8.10 -12.59 -7.52
C HIS A 140 -8.28 -13.64 -8.61
N TRP A 141 -7.43 -14.64 -8.59
CA TRP A 141 -7.65 -15.88 -9.29
C TRP A 141 -7.39 -17.07 -8.35
N SER A 142 -8.30 -18.05 -8.33
CA SER A 142 -8.23 -19.21 -7.45
C SER A 142 -7.97 -20.49 -8.27
N PRO A 143 -7.07 -21.39 -7.82
CA PRO A 143 -6.89 -22.69 -8.46
C PRO A 143 -8.14 -23.57 -8.36
N ASP A 144 -8.98 -23.38 -7.32
CA ASP A 144 -10.18 -24.19 -7.07
C ASP A 144 -11.46 -23.56 -7.62
N TYR A 145 -11.53 -22.22 -7.64
CA TYR A 145 -12.73 -21.46 -8.01
C TYR A 145 -12.53 -20.56 -9.23
N ALA A 146 -11.37 -20.61 -9.86
CA ALA A 146 -11.00 -19.76 -11.01
C ALA A 146 -11.34 -18.28 -10.76
N TRP A 147 -12.19 -17.69 -11.58
CA TRP A 147 -12.58 -16.27 -11.51
C TRP A 147 -13.87 -16.02 -10.70
N GLU A 148 -14.27 -16.92 -9.81
CA GLU A 148 -15.58 -16.84 -9.15
C GLU A 148 -15.72 -15.63 -8.22
N MET A 149 -14.61 -15.13 -7.61
CA MET A 149 -14.61 -13.85 -6.88
C MET A 149 -15.08 -12.69 -7.75
N ASN A 150 -14.72 -12.70 -9.02
CA ASN A 150 -15.14 -11.74 -10.06
C ASN A 150 -15.05 -10.27 -9.63
N LEU A 151 -13.98 -9.90 -8.92
CA LEU A 151 -13.75 -8.54 -8.41
C LEU A 151 -12.84 -7.76 -9.39
N PRO A 152 -13.39 -6.85 -10.21
CA PRO A 152 -12.57 -6.00 -11.06
C PRO A 152 -11.85 -4.94 -10.24
N ILE A 153 -10.60 -4.63 -10.60
CA ILE A 153 -9.83 -3.52 -10.05
C ILE A 153 -10.24 -2.26 -10.80
N SER A 154 -11.04 -1.39 -10.16
CA SER A 154 -11.72 -0.30 -10.88
C SER A 154 -12.05 0.87 -9.97
N GLY A 155 -11.81 2.08 -10.45
CA GLY A 155 -12.02 3.30 -9.70
C GLY A 155 -10.84 3.66 -8.80
N TYR A 156 -10.86 4.87 -8.23
CA TYR A 156 -9.77 5.33 -7.36
C TYR A 156 -9.80 4.55 -6.03
N ASN A 157 -8.74 3.80 -5.81
CA ASN A 157 -8.44 3.05 -4.60
C ASN A 157 -6.90 2.85 -4.51
N GLU A 158 -6.43 1.93 -3.66
CA GLU A 158 -5.00 1.62 -3.47
C GLU A 158 -4.30 1.03 -4.70
N SER A 159 -5.04 0.64 -5.73
CA SER A 159 -4.56 -0.25 -6.80
C SER A 159 -4.06 0.46 -8.06
N LEU A 160 -3.83 1.78 -8.05
CA LEU A 160 -3.21 2.47 -9.20
C LEU A 160 -1.90 1.80 -9.61
N ILE A 161 -1.09 1.41 -8.62
CA ILE A 161 0.20 0.76 -8.83
C ILE A 161 0.08 -0.54 -9.64
N VAL A 162 -1.04 -1.26 -9.54
CA VAL A 162 -1.29 -2.47 -10.34
C VAL A 162 -1.27 -2.16 -11.82
N TYR A 163 -2.02 -1.13 -12.24
CA TYR A 163 -2.08 -0.72 -13.64
C TYR A 163 -0.77 -0.13 -14.15
N VAL A 164 -0.07 0.63 -13.31
CA VAL A 164 1.26 1.16 -13.64
C VAL A 164 2.24 0.02 -13.88
N LEU A 165 2.35 -0.95 -12.96
CA LEU A 165 3.25 -2.10 -13.10
C LEU A 165 2.85 -3.01 -14.26
N ALA A 166 1.55 -3.26 -14.43
CA ALA A 166 1.07 -4.06 -15.56
C ALA A 166 1.41 -3.43 -16.92
N ALA A 167 1.28 -2.10 -17.07
CA ALA A 167 1.71 -1.40 -18.28
C ALA A 167 3.24 -1.38 -18.45
N SER A 168 3.97 -1.40 -17.34
CA SER A 168 5.43 -1.37 -17.27
C SER A 168 6.07 -2.73 -17.59
N SER A 169 5.32 -3.81 -17.47
CA SER A 169 5.85 -5.17 -17.64
C SER A 169 6.49 -5.35 -19.03
N PRO A 170 7.75 -5.83 -19.11
CA PRO A 170 8.39 -6.11 -20.40
C PRO A 170 7.93 -7.44 -21.02
N THR A 171 7.33 -8.33 -20.25
CA THR A 171 6.94 -9.70 -20.65
C THR A 171 5.44 -9.86 -20.85
N HIS A 172 4.63 -9.31 -19.96
CA HIS A 172 3.17 -9.47 -19.89
C HIS A 172 2.44 -8.12 -19.77
N PRO A 173 2.69 -7.14 -20.70
CA PRO A 173 2.13 -5.81 -20.55
C PRO A 173 0.65 -5.74 -20.90
N ILE A 174 -0.05 -4.84 -20.22
CA ILE A 174 -1.41 -4.43 -20.63
C ILE A 174 -1.35 -3.21 -21.56
N SER A 175 -2.44 -3.00 -22.32
CA SER A 175 -2.61 -1.80 -23.14
C SER A 175 -3.19 -0.63 -22.35
N LYS A 176 -3.04 0.59 -22.88
CA LYS A 176 -3.69 1.79 -22.35
C LYS A 176 -5.23 1.64 -22.25
N THR A 177 -5.85 0.89 -23.17
CA THR A 177 -7.29 0.63 -23.15
C THR A 177 -7.72 -0.07 -21.85
N VAL A 178 -6.93 -1.01 -21.35
CA VAL A 178 -7.22 -1.70 -20.09
C VAL A 178 -7.19 -0.71 -18.90
N TYR A 179 -6.27 0.24 -18.89
CA TYR A 179 -6.23 1.32 -17.91
C TYR A 179 -7.46 2.24 -18.02
N GLU A 180 -7.76 2.70 -19.24
CA GLU A 180 -8.85 3.67 -19.44
C GLU A 180 -10.23 3.07 -19.14
N GLN A 181 -10.46 1.82 -19.53
CA GLN A 181 -11.76 1.16 -19.31
C GLN A 181 -11.87 0.51 -17.93
N GLY A 182 -10.77 -0.07 -17.44
CA GLY A 182 -10.72 -0.72 -16.14
C GLY A 182 -10.60 0.29 -15.00
N TRP A 183 -9.41 0.85 -14.77
CA TRP A 183 -9.15 1.81 -13.71
C TRP A 183 -10.03 3.05 -13.81
N ALA A 184 -9.90 3.76 -14.92
CA ALA A 184 -10.55 5.06 -15.10
C ALA A 184 -12.04 4.97 -15.47
N ARG A 185 -12.55 3.78 -15.82
CA ARG A 185 -13.97 3.55 -16.14
C ARG A 185 -14.48 4.51 -17.22
N ASN A 186 -13.65 4.77 -18.24
CA ASN A 186 -13.92 5.76 -19.30
C ASN A 186 -14.26 7.17 -18.74
N GLY A 187 -13.59 7.59 -17.66
CA GLY A 187 -13.83 8.87 -17.00
C GLY A 187 -14.81 8.84 -15.83
N ALA A 188 -15.55 7.74 -15.62
CA ALA A 188 -16.46 7.61 -14.48
C ALA A 188 -15.73 7.45 -13.12
N ILE A 189 -14.39 7.49 -13.12
CA ILE A 189 -13.56 7.60 -11.92
C ILE A 189 -13.65 9.00 -11.27
N SER A 190 -14.01 10.04 -12.05
CA SER A 190 -14.10 11.41 -11.59
C SER A 190 -15.23 11.59 -10.58
N ASN A 191 -14.97 12.35 -9.51
CA ASN A 191 -15.96 12.76 -8.51
C ASN A 191 -16.38 14.23 -8.71
N GLY A 192 -15.46 15.17 -8.46
CA GLY A 192 -15.69 16.61 -8.65
C GLY A 192 -16.54 17.30 -7.58
N ASN A 193 -17.12 16.55 -6.62
CA ASN A 193 -17.94 17.08 -5.55
C ASN A 193 -17.10 17.77 -4.47
N ASN A 194 -17.77 18.59 -3.66
CA ASN A 194 -17.16 19.32 -2.56
C ASN A 194 -17.61 18.74 -1.21
N PHE A 195 -16.64 18.38 -0.36
CA PHE A 195 -16.86 17.84 0.98
C PHE A 195 -16.11 18.71 1.99
N TYR A 196 -16.80 19.27 2.97
CA TYR A 196 -16.21 20.16 3.98
C TYR A 196 -15.44 21.34 3.35
N GLY A 197 -15.91 21.87 2.22
CA GLY A 197 -15.25 22.96 1.51
C GLY A 197 -14.02 22.55 0.67
N LYS A 198 -13.82 21.27 0.44
CA LYS A 198 -12.70 20.70 -0.31
C LYS A 198 -13.20 19.91 -1.52
N SER A 199 -12.70 20.23 -2.72
CA SER A 199 -13.09 19.55 -3.95
C SER A 199 -12.30 18.24 -4.08
N LEU A 200 -13.01 17.13 -4.26
CA LEU A 200 -12.44 15.78 -4.44
C LEU A 200 -12.40 15.44 -5.93
N PRO A 201 -11.21 15.29 -6.55
CA PRO A 201 -11.13 15.00 -7.98
C PRO A 201 -11.67 13.61 -8.37
N LEU A 202 -11.30 12.57 -7.63
CA LEU A 202 -11.56 11.17 -7.99
C LEU A 202 -12.20 10.39 -6.85
N GLY A 203 -12.83 9.25 -7.20
CA GLY A 203 -13.23 8.23 -6.25
C GLY A 203 -14.64 8.39 -5.69
N GLU A 204 -14.91 7.65 -4.63
CA GLU A 204 -16.19 7.69 -3.94
C GLU A 204 -16.37 8.98 -3.12
N ASP A 205 -17.59 9.28 -2.75
CA ASP A 205 -17.90 10.45 -1.92
C ASP A 205 -17.13 10.40 -0.59
N TYR A 206 -16.57 11.56 -0.22
CA TYR A 206 -15.62 11.75 0.89
C TYR A 206 -14.26 11.04 0.74
N GLY A 207 -14.00 10.31 -0.34
CA GLY A 207 -12.71 9.71 -0.68
C GLY A 207 -12.49 8.28 -0.21
N GLY A 208 -13.27 7.77 0.73
CA GLY A 208 -13.06 6.44 1.32
C GLY A 208 -11.96 6.40 2.38
N PRO A 209 -11.42 5.20 2.69
CA PRO A 209 -10.32 5.03 3.65
C PRO A 209 -9.01 5.59 3.11
N LEU A 210 -8.17 6.15 4.01
CA LEU A 210 -6.95 6.88 3.59
C LEU A 210 -5.84 6.01 3.01
N PHE A 211 -5.84 4.70 3.20
CA PHE A 211 -4.84 3.85 2.55
C PHE A 211 -4.90 3.96 1.00
N PHE A 212 -6.02 4.37 0.43
CA PHE A 212 -6.13 4.70 -0.99
C PHE A 212 -5.15 5.78 -1.44
N ALA A 213 -4.84 6.74 -0.58
CA ALA A 213 -3.87 7.81 -0.84
C ALA A 213 -2.42 7.43 -0.50
N HIS A 214 -2.19 6.24 0.06
CA HIS A 214 -0.88 5.83 0.56
C HIS A 214 -0.25 4.68 -0.24
N TYR A 215 -0.90 3.52 -0.37
CA TYR A 215 -0.25 2.28 -0.76
C TYR A 215 0.38 2.32 -2.16
N SER A 216 -0.32 2.82 -3.16
CA SER A 216 0.29 3.03 -4.49
C SER A 216 1.44 4.02 -4.46
N PHE A 217 1.40 4.99 -3.55
CA PHE A 217 2.32 6.13 -3.52
C PHE A 217 3.47 5.97 -2.51
N LEU A 218 3.73 4.77 -2.04
CA LEU A 218 4.91 4.50 -1.22
C LEU A 218 6.19 4.53 -2.05
N GLY A 219 6.13 4.04 -3.29
CA GLY A 219 7.20 4.10 -4.27
C GLY A 219 6.89 5.00 -5.47
N LEU A 220 5.65 4.94 -6.00
CA LEU A 220 5.22 5.82 -7.10
C LEU A 220 5.11 7.26 -6.60
N ASP A 221 5.92 8.15 -7.17
CA ASP A 221 5.97 9.56 -6.76
C ASP A 221 4.71 10.32 -7.21
N PRO A 222 3.87 10.81 -6.30
CA PRO A 222 2.68 11.56 -6.67
C PRO A 222 2.97 13.03 -7.03
N ARG A 223 4.20 13.53 -6.76
CA ARG A 223 4.60 14.90 -7.07
C ARG A 223 4.64 15.06 -8.60
N ASN A 224 3.87 16.00 -9.13
CA ASN A 224 3.69 16.20 -10.58
C ASN A 224 3.03 15.03 -11.34
N LEU A 225 2.69 13.91 -10.69
CA LEU A 225 2.03 12.78 -11.33
C LEU A 225 0.61 13.17 -11.74
N GLN A 226 0.36 13.14 -13.04
CA GLN A 226 -0.92 13.56 -13.61
C GLN A 226 -1.25 12.73 -14.84
N ASP A 227 -2.51 12.37 -14.99
CA ASP A 227 -3.09 11.85 -16.21
C ASP A 227 -4.21 12.79 -16.73
N GLN A 228 -5.01 12.31 -17.67
CA GLN A 228 -6.14 13.10 -18.19
C GLN A 228 -7.28 13.29 -17.18
N TYR A 229 -7.29 12.57 -16.07
CA TYR A 229 -8.39 12.55 -15.10
C TYR A 229 -8.08 13.38 -13.86
N ALA A 230 -6.84 13.37 -13.37
CA ALA A 230 -6.45 14.10 -12.18
C ALA A 230 -4.94 14.35 -12.06
N ASN A 231 -4.60 15.34 -11.23
CA ASN A 231 -3.31 15.44 -10.58
C ASN A 231 -3.35 14.65 -9.27
N TYR A 232 -2.51 13.64 -9.13
CA TYR A 232 -2.57 12.68 -8.01
C TYR A 232 -2.06 13.26 -6.69
N TRP A 233 -1.17 14.26 -6.73
CA TRP A 233 -0.83 15.02 -5.51
C TRP A 233 -2.04 15.75 -4.96
N GLN A 234 -2.77 16.45 -5.82
CA GLN A 234 -3.99 17.17 -5.41
C GLN A 234 -5.09 16.23 -4.96
N GLN A 235 -5.26 15.10 -5.64
CA GLN A 235 -6.20 14.05 -5.21
C GLN A 235 -5.91 13.59 -3.77
N ASN A 236 -4.67 13.20 -3.49
CA ASN A 236 -4.28 12.67 -2.19
C ASN A 236 -4.35 13.73 -1.09
N LEU A 237 -3.94 14.96 -1.40
CA LEU A 237 -4.06 16.10 -0.49
C LEU A 237 -5.52 16.37 -0.12
N GLN A 238 -6.41 16.48 -1.12
CA GLN A 238 -7.82 16.77 -0.87
C GLN A 238 -8.50 15.64 -0.09
N HIS A 239 -8.22 14.39 -0.44
CA HIS A 239 -8.70 13.21 0.30
C HIS A 239 -8.27 13.25 1.77
N THR A 240 -6.99 13.53 2.04
CA THR A 240 -6.46 13.65 3.41
C THR A 240 -7.15 14.79 4.18
N LEU A 241 -7.31 15.96 3.56
CA LEU A 241 -7.97 17.10 4.19
C LEU A 241 -9.46 16.86 4.45
N ILE A 242 -10.16 16.11 3.60
CA ILE A 242 -11.55 15.71 3.81
C ILE A 242 -11.65 14.76 5.01
N ASN A 243 -10.74 13.79 5.11
CA ASN A 243 -10.68 12.84 6.21
C ASN A 243 -10.47 13.56 7.56
N GLN A 244 -9.50 14.50 7.65
CA GLN A 244 -9.32 15.32 8.84
C GLN A 244 -10.55 16.21 9.13
N ALA A 245 -11.12 16.85 8.12
CA ALA A 245 -12.28 17.72 8.30
C ALA A 245 -13.50 16.96 8.82
N HIS A 246 -13.65 15.68 8.47
CA HIS A 246 -14.69 14.82 9.05
C HIS A 246 -14.51 14.64 10.57
N ALA A 247 -13.30 14.39 11.04
CA ALA A 247 -13.02 14.31 12.47
C ALA A 247 -13.30 15.65 13.19
N ILE A 248 -12.93 16.78 12.57
CA ILE A 248 -13.22 18.13 13.13
C ILE A 248 -14.73 18.39 13.19
N ALA A 249 -15.46 18.07 12.13
CA ALA A 249 -16.92 18.23 12.08
C ALA A 249 -17.66 17.28 13.04
N ASN A 250 -17.08 16.10 13.25
CA ASN A 250 -17.52 15.07 14.20
C ASN A 250 -19.04 14.80 14.15
N PRO A 251 -19.62 14.43 13.03
CA PRO A 251 -21.07 14.27 12.90
C PRO A 251 -21.63 13.16 13.78
N GLY A 252 -20.77 12.17 14.14
CA GLY A 252 -21.12 11.07 15.06
C GLY A 252 -21.01 11.43 16.54
N SER A 253 -20.53 12.63 16.89
CA SER A 253 -20.32 13.06 18.28
C SER A 253 -19.40 12.13 19.09
N PHE A 254 -18.36 11.59 18.43
CA PHE A 254 -17.38 10.70 19.06
C PHE A 254 -16.42 11.47 19.98
N VAL A 255 -16.08 10.86 21.10
CA VAL A 255 -15.19 11.48 22.10
C VAL A 255 -13.78 11.65 21.51
N ALA A 256 -13.18 12.81 21.77
CA ALA A 256 -11.82 13.20 21.40
C ALA A 256 -11.56 13.47 19.90
N TYR A 257 -12.52 13.31 19.01
CA TYR A 257 -12.34 13.72 17.62
C TYR A 257 -12.02 15.23 17.55
N SER A 258 -10.97 15.60 16.83
CA SER A 258 -10.49 16.98 16.75
C SER A 258 -9.52 17.19 15.59
N GLU A 259 -8.98 18.39 15.45
CA GLU A 259 -7.89 18.70 14.50
C GLU A 259 -6.59 17.93 14.78
N ASP A 260 -6.41 17.46 16.02
CA ASP A 260 -5.22 16.73 16.49
C ASP A 260 -5.46 15.21 16.62
N ASN A 261 -6.70 14.77 16.57
CA ASN A 261 -7.09 13.36 16.68
C ASN A 261 -8.02 12.95 15.55
N TRP A 262 -7.42 12.46 14.46
CA TRP A 262 -8.07 12.10 13.22
C TRP A 262 -7.33 10.97 12.49
N GLY A 263 -8.00 10.36 11.53
CA GLY A 263 -7.41 9.35 10.66
C GLY A 263 -8.29 8.12 10.53
N PHE A 264 -8.99 8.01 9.38
CA PHE A 264 -9.87 6.88 9.06
C PHE A 264 -9.25 6.05 7.94
N THR A 265 -8.99 4.79 8.22
CA THR A 265 -8.51 3.81 7.24
C THR A 265 -8.90 2.40 7.71
N ALA A 266 -8.55 1.37 6.94
CA ALA A 266 -8.75 0.00 7.35
C ALA A 266 -7.94 -0.31 8.61
N SER A 267 -8.55 -0.93 9.60
CA SER A 267 -7.92 -1.31 10.86
C SER A 267 -8.78 -2.24 11.70
N ASP A 268 -8.19 -2.78 12.77
CA ASP A 268 -8.95 -3.40 13.84
C ASP A 268 -9.90 -2.39 14.50
N ASN A 269 -10.97 -2.88 15.09
CA ASN A 269 -11.90 -2.09 15.88
C ASN A 269 -12.54 -2.96 16.99
N HIS A 270 -13.31 -2.34 17.88
CA HIS A 270 -13.98 -3.00 19.01
C HIS A 270 -15.02 -4.08 18.61
N GLN A 271 -15.32 -4.22 17.30
CA GLN A 271 -16.25 -5.22 16.75
C GLN A 271 -15.55 -6.21 15.78
N GLY A 272 -14.25 -6.03 15.52
CA GLY A 272 -13.48 -6.86 14.58
C GLY A 272 -12.53 -6.04 13.70
N TYR A 273 -12.73 -6.02 12.37
CA TYR A 273 -11.94 -5.28 11.40
C TYR A 273 -12.85 -4.61 10.36
N SER A 274 -12.54 -3.38 9.98
CA SER A 274 -13.31 -2.64 8.98
C SER A 274 -12.45 -1.61 8.24
N ALA A 275 -12.84 -1.31 7.00
CA ALA A 275 -12.29 -0.18 6.26
C ALA A 275 -13.02 1.11 6.68
N HIS A 276 -12.52 1.76 7.74
CA HIS A 276 -13.09 3.00 8.26
C HIS A 276 -12.89 4.16 7.28
N SER A 277 -13.91 4.98 7.14
CA SER A 277 -13.92 6.17 6.29
C SER A 277 -14.98 7.15 6.82
N PRO A 278 -15.07 8.38 6.31
CA PRO A 278 -16.16 9.31 6.68
C PRO A 278 -17.57 8.73 6.48
N THR A 279 -17.74 7.78 5.54
CA THR A 279 -19.02 7.10 5.28
C THR A 279 -19.21 5.81 6.09
N ARG A 280 -18.17 5.36 6.79
CA ARG A 280 -18.14 4.15 7.65
C ARG A 280 -17.42 4.44 8.96
N ASP A 281 -17.90 5.44 9.66
CA ASP A 281 -17.33 5.93 10.91
C ASP A 281 -17.93 5.20 12.12
N LEU A 282 -17.08 4.46 12.84
CA LEU A 282 -17.42 3.75 14.08
C LEU A 282 -16.79 4.40 15.32
N GLY A 283 -16.26 5.62 15.21
CA GLY A 283 -15.52 6.27 16.30
C GLY A 283 -14.08 5.79 16.45
N VAL A 284 -13.54 5.12 15.42
CA VAL A 284 -12.20 4.52 15.43
C VAL A 284 -11.21 5.42 14.73
N ILE A 285 -10.10 5.70 15.38
CA ILE A 285 -8.93 6.38 14.82
C ILE A 285 -7.80 5.38 14.64
N THR A 286 -7.18 5.43 13.47
CA THR A 286 -6.06 4.58 13.09
C THR A 286 -4.82 5.44 12.87
N PRO A 287 -3.76 5.34 13.71
CA PRO A 287 -2.59 6.21 13.64
C PRO A 287 -1.94 6.28 12.25
N THR A 288 -1.88 5.16 11.51
CA THR A 288 -1.29 5.13 10.17
C THR A 288 -1.97 6.10 9.21
N ALA A 289 -3.28 6.31 9.32
CA ALA A 289 -4.02 7.21 8.43
C ALA A 289 -3.48 8.64 8.49
N ALA A 290 -3.29 9.19 9.69
CA ALA A 290 -2.73 10.53 9.89
C ALA A 290 -1.21 10.57 9.64
N LEU A 291 -0.48 9.55 10.09
CA LEU A 291 0.99 9.55 10.04
C LEU A 291 1.54 9.22 8.65
N SER A 292 0.88 8.38 7.88
CA SER A 292 1.25 8.12 6.48
C SER A 292 0.88 9.30 5.55
N SER A 293 0.14 10.27 6.05
CA SER A 293 -0.23 11.49 5.33
C SER A 293 0.77 12.64 5.49
N PHE A 294 1.91 12.42 6.16
CA PHE A 294 2.94 13.47 6.36
C PHE A 294 3.33 14.23 5.09
N PRO A 295 3.50 13.60 3.91
CA PRO A 295 3.83 14.35 2.71
C PRO A 295 2.74 15.36 2.29
N TYR A 296 1.47 15.00 2.49
CA TYR A 296 0.33 15.80 2.06
C TYR A 296 -0.07 16.88 3.07
N THR A 297 0.01 16.56 4.37
CA THR A 297 -0.47 17.42 5.46
C THR A 297 0.51 17.46 6.64
N PRO A 298 1.77 17.93 6.45
CA PRO A 298 2.83 17.80 7.46
C PRO A 298 2.48 18.43 8.81
N GLU A 299 1.82 19.59 8.82
CA GLU A 299 1.43 20.26 10.06
C GLU A 299 0.34 19.49 10.81
N ALA A 300 -0.71 19.05 10.10
CA ALA A 300 -1.80 18.30 10.69
C ALA A 300 -1.33 16.91 11.16
N SER A 301 -0.51 16.22 10.36
CA SER A 301 0.10 14.93 10.72
C SER A 301 1.03 15.06 11.94
N MET A 302 1.79 16.15 12.05
CA MET A 302 2.64 16.42 13.22
C MET A 302 1.82 16.68 14.49
N LYS A 303 0.69 17.38 14.38
CA LYS A 303 -0.23 17.57 15.53
C LYS A 303 -0.80 16.24 15.98
N ALA A 304 -1.27 15.40 15.03
CA ALA A 304 -1.75 14.05 15.33
C ALA A 304 -0.67 13.17 15.99
N LEU A 305 0.56 13.18 15.46
CA LEU A 305 1.69 12.46 16.06
C LEU A 305 1.91 12.87 17.52
N LYS A 306 1.91 14.18 17.81
CA LYS A 306 2.09 14.69 19.17
C LYS A 306 0.94 14.29 20.07
N PHE A 307 -0.29 14.33 19.61
CA PHE A 307 -1.45 13.87 20.36
C PHE A 307 -1.34 12.37 20.68
N PHE A 308 -1.05 11.55 19.69
CA PHE A 308 -0.91 10.10 19.86
C PHE A 308 0.22 9.76 20.83
N TYR A 309 1.36 10.43 20.74
CA TYR A 309 2.54 10.11 21.55
C TYR A 309 2.47 10.70 22.96
N TYR A 310 2.09 11.98 23.09
CA TYR A 310 2.16 12.68 24.40
C TYR A 310 0.86 12.62 25.19
N VAL A 311 -0.31 12.52 24.53
CA VAL A 311 -1.61 12.52 25.19
C VAL A 311 -2.10 11.10 25.44
N LEU A 312 -2.07 10.25 24.41
CA LEU A 312 -2.49 8.86 24.55
C LEU A 312 -1.38 7.96 25.10
N GLY A 313 -0.10 8.24 24.72
CA GLY A 313 1.08 7.60 25.28
C GLY A 313 1.00 6.08 25.31
N ASP A 314 1.24 5.47 26.47
CA ASP A 314 1.31 4.02 26.66
C ASP A 314 0.02 3.26 26.30
N ARG A 315 -1.09 3.96 26.08
CA ARG A 315 -2.33 3.31 25.63
C ARG A 315 -2.24 2.80 24.21
N ILE A 316 -1.44 3.47 23.36
CA ILE A 316 -1.30 3.14 21.93
C ILE A 316 0.14 3.09 21.46
N TRP A 317 1.13 3.28 22.33
CA TRP A 317 2.56 3.19 22.01
C TRP A 317 3.19 2.00 22.69
N GLY A 318 3.81 1.09 21.93
CA GLY A 318 4.43 -0.11 22.45
C GLY A 318 5.69 -0.52 21.70
N GLN A 319 5.99 -1.81 21.69
CA GLN A 319 7.27 -2.37 21.23
C GLN A 319 7.61 -2.02 19.76
N TYR A 320 6.60 -1.95 18.89
CA TYR A 320 6.79 -1.73 17.45
C TYR A 320 6.25 -0.36 16.99
N GLY A 321 6.08 0.58 17.89
CA GLY A 321 5.52 1.90 17.62
C GLY A 321 4.05 2.01 18.02
N PHE A 322 3.24 2.69 17.25
CA PHE A 322 1.81 2.83 17.54
C PHE A 322 1.05 1.52 17.29
N HIS A 323 0.14 1.18 18.20
CA HIS A 323 -0.83 0.12 18.00
C HIS A 323 -1.75 0.46 16.82
N ASP A 324 -2.44 -0.55 16.31
CA ASP A 324 -3.20 -0.45 15.07
C ASP A 324 -4.29 0.63 15.11
N ALA A 325 -5.15 0.61 16.12
CA ALA A 325 -6.27 1.54 16.22
C ALA A 325 -6.76 1.74 17.67
N PHE A 326 -7.64 2.73 17.84
CA PHE A 326 -8.31 2.97 19.12
C PHE A 326 -9.65 3.66 18.93
N ASN A 327 -10.54 3.53 19.95
CA ASN A 327 -11.82 4.22 20.05
C ASN A 327 -12.00 4.75 21.47
N VAL A 328 -11.86 6.07 21.64
CA VAL A 328 -11.99 6.71 22.97
C VAL A 328 -13.40 6.65 23.50
N THR A 329 -14.42 6.70 22.61
CA THR A 329 -15.84 6.62 23.00
C THR A 329 -16.15 5.29 23.66
N GLU A 330 -15.63 4.19 23.10
CA GLU A 330 -15.82 2.83 23.63
C GLU A 330 -14.78 2.45 24.70
N GLY A 331 -13.78 3.30 24.97
CA GLY A 331 -12.67 3.00 25.86
C GLY A 331 -11.80 1.83 25.37
N TRP A 332 -11.81 1.59 24.05
CA TRP A 332 -11.12 0.47 23.40
C TRP A 332 -9.79 0.92 22.75
N TYR A 333 -8.75 0.12 22.93
CA TYR A 333 -7.42 0.33 22.38
C TYR A 333 -6.89 -1.02 21.90
N ALA A 334 -6.44 -1.10 20.62
CA ALA A 334 -5.82 -2.30 20.09
C ALA A 334 -4.49 -2.60 20.78
N ASP A 335 -4.14 -3.88 20.84
CA ASP A 335 -2.79 -4.38 21.21
C ASP A 335 -2.07 -4.99 19.99
N SER A 336 -2.69 -4.89 18.82
CA SER A 336 -2.19 -5.40 17.56
C SER A 336 -1.30 -4.38 16.83
N TYR A 337 -0.43 -4.94 15.95
CA TYR A 337 0.35 -4.21 14.97
C TYR A 337 0.21 -4.96 13.64
N LEU A 338 -0.35 -4.33 12.65
CA LEU A 338 -0.50 -4.90 11.32
C LEU A 338 0.64 -4.40 10.41
N ALA A 339 1.28 -5.30 9.67
CA ALA A 339 2.40 -4.91 8.80
C ALA A 339 1.98 -3.91 7.72
N ILE A 340 0.76 -4.09 7.21
CA ILE A 340 0.18 -3.24 6.17
C ILE A 340 -0.04 -1.79 6.64
N ASP A 341 -0.18 -1.57 7.95
CA ASP A 341 -0.38 -0.26 8.57
C ASP A 341 0.92 0.35 9.11
N GLN A 342 1.83 -0.48 9.62
CA GLN A 342 3.11 0.00 10.17
C GLN A 342 4.08 0.46 9.07
N GLY A 343 4.10 -0.25 7.93
CA GLY A 343 4.98 0.07 6.81
C GLY A 343 4.80 1.49 6.28
N PRO A 344 3.57 1.90 5.90
CA PRO A 344 3.31 3.22 5.34
C PRO A 344 3.76 4.38 6.24
N ILE A 345 3.67 4.25 7.56
CA ILE A 345 4.15 5.29 8.50
C ILE A 345 5.62 5.59 8.23
N ILE A 346 6.47 4.56 8.23
CA ILE A 346 7.92 4.70 8.05
C ILE A 346 8.24 5.28 6.67
N LEU A 347 7.61 4.71 5.63
CA LEU A 347 7.92 5.03 4.24
C LEU A 347 7.47 6.44 3.86
N MET A 348 6.29 6.85 4.28
CA MET A 348 5.77 8.19 3.96
C MET A 348 6.45 9.29 4.78
N ILE A 349 6.83 9.03 6.03
CA ILE A 349 7.67 9.97 6.80
C ILE A 349 9.03 10.14 6.11
N GLU A 350 9.65 9.06 5.62
CA GLU A 350 10.90 9.16 4.89
C GLU A 350 10.73 9.91 3.57
N ASN A 351 9.68 9.62 2.80
CA ASN A 351 9.35 10.36 1.58
C ASN A 351 9.10 11.84 1.85
N HIS A 352 8.42 12.20 2.94
CA HIS A 352 8.27 13.59 3.36
C HIS A 352 9.62 14.26 3.64
N ARG A 353 10.55 13.55 4.29
CA ARG A 353 11.84 14.09 4.70
C ARG A 353 12.83 14.26 3.54
N THR A 354 12.85 13.32 2.60
CA THR A 354 13.92 13.23 1.59
C THR A 354 13.47 12.88 0.19
N GLY A 355 12.26 12.30 0.01
CA GLY A 355 11.83 11.74 -1.26
C GLY A 355 12.51 10.43 -1.63
N LEU A 356 13.28 9.82 -0.73
CA LEU A 356 14.18 8.69 -1.01
C LEU A 356 13.53 7.56 -1.80
N LEU A 357 12.38 7.06 -1.33
CA LEU A 357 11.76 5.88 -1.93
C LEU A 357 11.09 6.22 -3.27
N TRP A 358 10.54 7.41 -3.39
CA TRP A 358 10.04 7.94 -4.66
C TRP A 358 11.15 8.05 -5.70
N ASP A 359 12.26 8.68 -5.33
CA ASP A 359 13.41 8.84 -6.23
C ASP A 359 13.99 7.50 -6.67
N LEU A 360 14.00 6.48 -5.78
CA LEU A 360 14.47 5.14 -6.10
C LEU A 360 13.50 4.41 -7.03
N PHE A 361 12.22 4.37 -6.72
CA PHE A 361 11.24 3.67 -7.52
C PHE A 361 11.16 4.24 -8.95
N MET A 362 11.14 5.56 -9.07
CA MET A 362 11.06 6.27 -10.35
C MET A 362 12.35 6.16 -11.21
N LYS A 363 13.46 5.67 -10.68
CA LYS A 363 14.65 5.33 -11.46
C LYS A 363 14.48 4.10 -12.35
N ASN A 364 13.47 3.29 -12.13
CA ASN A 364 13.21 2.13 -12.97
C ASN A 364 12.65 2.58 -14.32
N THR A 365 13.43 2.42 -15.38
CA THR A 365 13.07 2.85 -16.75
C THR A 365 11.84 2.14 -17.27
N GLU A 366 11.61 0.90 -16.84
CA GLU A 366 10.40 0.16 -17.16
C GLU A 366 9.14 0.84 -16.58
N VAL A 367 9.22 1.37 -15.34
CA VAL A 367 8.13 2.08 -14.70
C VAL A 367 7.80 3.39 -15.44
N THR A 368 8.81 4.19 -15.76
CA THR A 368 8.62 5.44 -16.52
C THR A 368 8.07 5.16 -17.91
N THR A 369 8.55 4.10 -18.60
CA THR A 369 7.99 3.66 -19.87
C THR A 369 6.51 3.25 -19.75
N GLY A 370 6.13 2.59 -18.65
CA GLY A 370 4.74 2.22 -18.38
C GLY A 370 3.86 3.45 -18.17
N LEU A 371 4.33 4.43 -17.40
CA LEU A 371 3.63 5.70 -17.20
C LEU A 371 3.41 6.44 -18.52
N ASP A 372 4.45 6.53 -19.37
CA ASP A 372 4.34 7.12 -20.71
C ASP A 372 3.28 6.42 -21.58
N LYS A 373 3.28 5.07 -21.58
CA LYS A 373 2.28 4.27 -22.30
C LYS A 373 0.85 4.56 -21.83
N LEU A 374 0.65 4.78 -20.53
CA LEU A 374 -0.65 5.12 -19.97
C LEU A 374 -1.02 6.59 -20.20
N GLY A 375 -0.07 7.44 -20.56
CA GLY A 375 -0.28 8.87 -20.82
C GLY A 375 -0.17 9.75 -19.59
N PHE A 376 0.61 9.32 -18.59
CA PHE A 376 0.96 10.16 -17.45
C PHE A 376 2.03 11.19 -17.82
N SER A 377 1.99 12.33 -17.13
CA SER A 377 3.13 13.22 -16.90
C SER A 377 3.57 13.15 -15.44
N TYR A 378 4.89 13.31 -15.16
CA TYR A 378 5.48 13.14 -13.83
C TYR A 378 6.78 13.93 -13.69
#